data_2c73490deef613d29e0c46d599645460
#
_entry.id   2c73490deef613d29e0c46d599645460
#
_cell.length_a   1.000
_cell.length_b   1.000
_cell.length_c   1.000
_cell.angle_alpha   90.00
_cell.angle_beta   90.00
_cell.angle_gamma   90.00
#
_symmetry.space_group_name_H-M   'P 1'
#
loop_
_entity.id
_entity.type
_entity.pdbx_description
1 polymer ?
#
loop_
_entity_poly.entity_id
_entity_poly.type
_entity_poly.pdbx_seq_one_letter_code
_entity_poly.pdbx_strand_id
1 'polypeptide(L)'
;MYKLIIIDDEEKIASGMAQLFPWQNIGFEVVQVFTSARKALQYIAENPVDVVLTDIEMPDMNGLELSHRLMEYPNIQKIFFSSYSNYEYFRAALQNGVADYLMKPVAYSALLECFEKVKARLDARSAVQETAPKAYYDQIVYDVQQYLKDNYRTATLEEAAAKVSLSPAYLSRVFKEKSGTLSLIHI
;
A
#
# COMPACT_ATOMS: atom_id res chain seq x y z
N MET A 1 14.69 -3.12 -0.89
CA MET A 1 13.75 -4.11 -1.45
C MET A 1 12.35 -3.70 -1.06
N TYR A 2 11.38 -3.84 -1.96
CA TYR A 2 9.98 -3.52 -1.70
C TYR A 2 9.29 -4.66 -0.95
N LYS A 3 8.48 -4.30 0.04
CA LYS A 3 7.77 -5.27 0.90
C LYS A 3 6.50 -5.75 0.25
N LEU A 4 6.42 -7.05 0.00
CA LEU A 4 5.30 -7.74 -0.61
C LEU A 4 4.57 -8.58 0.44
N ILE A 5 3.25 -8.52 0.46
CA ILE A 5 2.42 -9.52 1.13
C ILE A 5 1.59 -10.28 0.09
N ILE A 6 1.34 -11.56 0.37
CA ILE A 6 0.54 -12.45 -0.47
C ILE A 6 -0.67 -12.91 0.32
N ILE A 7 -1.85 -12.83 -0.30
CA ILE A 7 -3.12 -13.14 0.35
C ILE A 7 -3.91 -14.10 -0.55
N ASP A 8 -4.19 -15.30 -0.04
CA ASP A 8 -4.97 -16.33 -0.74
C ASP A 8 -5.52 -17.29 0.31
N ASP A 9 -6.81 -17.56 0.32
CA ASP A 9 -7.42 -18.43 1.32
C ASP A 9 -6.93 -19.89 1.23
N GLU A 10 -6.40 -20.28 0.07
CA GLU A 10 -5.68 -21.52 -0.11
C GLU A 10 -4.21 -21.40 0.35
N GLU A 11 -3.90 -21.81 1.57
CA GLU A 11 -2.56 -21.70 2.18
C GLU A 11 -1.44 -22.26 1.29
N LYS A 12 -1.72 -23.36 0.58
CA LYS A 12 -0.75 -23.99 -0.32
C LYS A 12 -0.41 -23.11 -1.52
N ILE A 13 -1.39 -22.36 -2.05
CA ILE A 13 -1.18 -21.43 -3.16
C ILE A 13 -0.38 -20.23 -2.66
N ALA A 14 -0.81 -19.62 -1.56
CA ALA A 14 -0.12 -18.46 -0.97
C ALA A 14 1.34 -18.76 -0.60
N SER A 15 1.58 -19.87 0.11
CA SER A 15 2.92 -20.31 0.50
C SER A 15 3.76 -20.76 -0.68
N GLY A 16 3.17 -21.47 -1.65
CA GLY A 16 3.84 -21.87 -2.88
C GLY A 16 4.31 -20.67 -3.69
N MET A 17 3.46 -19.65 -3.86
CA MET A 17 3.81 -18.41 -4.54
C MET A 17 4.96 -17.68 -3.82
N ALA A 18 4.94 -17.64 -2.49
CA ALA A 18 5.98 -17.00 -1.70
C ALA A 18 7.35 -17.67 -1.82
N GLN A 19 7.37 -19.01 -1.94
CA GLN A 19 8.60 -19.80 -1.88
C GLN A 19 9.19 -20.14 -3.27
N LEU A 20 8.33 -20.38 -4.26
CA LEU A 20 8.76 -20.89 -5.56
C LEU A 20 9.22 -19.79 -6.53
N PHE A 21 8.84 -18.55 -6.30
CA PHE A 21 9.26 -17.44 -7.14
C PHE A 21 10.44 -16.69 -6.51
N PRO A 22 11.48 -16.35 -7.27
CA PRO A 22 12.69 -15.69 -6.75
C PRO A 22 12.48 -14.18 -6.55
N TRP A 23 11.62 -13.79 -5.64
CA TRP A 23 11.21 -12.40 -5.37
C TRP A 23 12.38 -11.45 -5.15
N GLN A 24 13.41 -11.90 -4.46
CA GLN A 24 14.59 -11.08 -4.15
C GLN A 24 15.35 -10.68 -5.43
N ASN A 25 15.39 -11.55 -6.45
CA ASN A 25 16.09 -11.26 -7.70
C ASN A 25 15.45 -10.11 -8.48
N ILE A 26 14.18 -9.84 -8.25
CA ILE A 26 13.43 -8.76 -8.89
C ILE A 26 13.17 -7.57 -7.96
N GLY A 27 13.79 -7.57 -6.77
CA GLY A 27 13.77 -6.44 -5.85
C GLY A 27 12.62 -6.41 -4.86
N PHE A 28 11.92 -7.54 -4.64
CA PHE A 28 10.85 -7.68 -3.66
C PHE A 28 11.21 -8.64 -2.54
N GLU A 29 10.60 -8.45 -1.38
CA GLU A 29 10.70 -9.33 -0.21
C GLU A 29 9.28 -9.69 0.25
N VAL A 30 8.95 -10.98 0.26
CA VAL A 30 7.69 -11.44 0.84
C VAL A 30 7.82 -11.40 2.35
N VAL A 31 7.25 -10.37 2.98
CA VAL A 31 7.34 -10.15 4.43
C VAL A 31 6.29 -10.94 5.20
N GLN A 32 5.16 -11.26 4.58
CA GLN A 32 4.10 -12.05 5.21
C GLN A 32 3.17 -12.69 4.19
N VAL A 33 2.59 -13.83 4.55
CA VAL A 33 1.55 -14.54 3.81
C VAL A 33 0.31 -14.63 4.68
N PHE A 34 -0.87 -14.40 4.09
CA PHE A 34 -2.15 -14.43 4.77
C PHE A 34 -3.15 -15.33 4.06
N THR A 35 -3.98 -16.00 4.84
CA THR A 35 -5.15 -16.73 4.35
C THR A 35 -6.47 -15.97 4.62
N SER A 36 -6.39 -14.73 5.06
CA SER A 36 -7.54 -13.88 5.37
C SER A 36 -7.23 -12.43 5.04
N ALA A 37 -8.07 -11.81 4.22
CA ALA A 37 -7.96 -10.39 3.88
C ALA A 37 -8.11 -9.48 5.10
N ARG A 38 -8.92 -9.85 6.09
CA ARG A 38 -9.08 -9.08 7.34
C ARG A 38 -7.79 -9.03 8.15
N LYS A 39 -7.09 -10.17 8.28
CA LYS A 39 -5.80 -10.23 8.98
C LYS A 39 -4.73 -9.44 8.22
N ALA A 40 -4.73 -9.51 6.90
CA ALA A 40 -3.82 -8.73 6.08
C ALA A 40 -4.06 -7.22 6.26
N LEU A 41 -5.31 -6.76 6.29
CA LEU A 41 -5.65 -5.36 6.51
C LEU A 41 -5.20 -4.86 7.88
N GLN A 42 -5.35 -5.67 8.94
CA GLN A 42 -4.82 -5.35 10.27
C GLN A 42 -3.29 -5.20 10.25
N TYR A 43 -2.61 -6.13 9.58
CA TYR A 43 -1.15 -6.07 9.44
C TYR A 43 -0.69 -4.82 8.69
N ILE A 44 -1.38 -4.44 7.59
CA ILE A 44 -1.08 -3.25 6.80
C ILE A 44 -1.22 -1.96 7.62
N ALA A 45 -2.17 -1.90 8.54
CA ALA A 45 -2.35 -0.74 9.41
C ALA A 45 -1.16 -0.49 10.36
N GLU A 46 -0.43 -1.55 10.72
CA GLU A 46 0.68 -1.49 11.70
C GLU A 46 2.06 -1.61 11.04
N ASN A 47 2.14 -2.10 9.80
CA ASN A 47 3.39 -2.44 9.16
C ASN A 47 3.51 -1.78 7.78
N PRO A 48 4.71 -1.38 7.35
CA PRO A 48 4.94 -0.88 6.01
C PRO A 48 4.82 -2.02 4.99
N VAL A 49 3.97 -1.81 3.99
CA VAL A 49 3.75 -2.71 2.85
C VAL A 49 3.76 -1.87 1.57
N ASP A 50 4.48 -2.32 0.56
CA ASP A 50 4.58 -1.64 -0.74
C ASP A 50 3.65 -2.28 -1.78
N VAL A 51 3.49 -3.61 -1.71
CA VAL A 51 2.71 -4.39 -2.69
C VAL A 51 1.84 -5.42 -1.99
N VAL A 52 0.60 -5.52 -2.45
CA VAL A 52 -0.36 -6.56 -2.07
C VAL A 52 -0.69 -7.39 -3.30
N LEU A 53 -0.34 -8.67 -3.29
CA LEU A 53 -0.80 -9.69 -4.25
C LEU A 53 -1.91 -10.49 -3.59
N THR A 54 -3.13 -10.42 -4.11
CA THR A 54 -4.30 -11.02 -3.45
C THR A 54 -5.18 -11.80 -4.40
N ASP A 55 -5.72 -12.92 -3.95
CA ASP A 55 -6.87 -13.54 -4.63
C ASP A 55 -8.09 -12.60 -4.53
N ILE A 56 -9.04 -12.80 -5.43
CA ILE A 56 -10.32 -12.09 -5.43
C ILE A 56 -11.35 -12.86 -4.60
N GLU A 57 -11.48 -14.14 -4.82
CA GLU A 57 -12.50 -14.96 -4.16
C GLU A 57 -11.98 -15.54 -2.84
N MET A 58 -12.25 -14.85 -1.76
CA MET A 58 -11.90 -15.27 -0.41
C MET A 58 -13.12 -15.16 0.52
N PRO A 59 -13.24 -16.06 1.53
CA PRO A 59 -14.27 -15.96 2.55
C PRO A 59 -14.18 -14.64 3.34
N ASP A 60 -15.28 -14.18 3.90
CA ASP A 60 -15.44 -13.02 4.79
C ASP A 60 -15.19 -11.65 4.13
N MET A 61 -14.06 -11.46 3.49
CA MET A 61 -13.69 -10.26 2.76
C MET A 61 -12.99 -10.68 1.47
N ASN A 62 -13.60 -10.40 0.35
CA ASN A 62 -13.01 -10.70 -0.96
C ASN A 62 -11.94 -9.65 -1.36
N GLY A 63 -11.14 -9.98 -2.38
CA GLY A 63 -10.08 -9.09 -2.86
C GLY A 63 -10.56 -7.74 -3.38
N LEU A 64 -11.80 -7.66 -3.90
CA LEU A 64 -12.38 -6.40 -4.35
C LEU A 64 -12.68 -5.47 -3.17
N GLU A 65 -13.29 -6.00 -2.11
CA GLU A 65 -13.54 -5.24 -0.88
C GLU A 65 -12.23 -4.81 -0.24
N LEU A 66 -11.25 -5.72 -0.18
CA LEU A 66 -9.91 -5.39 0.29
C LEU A 66 -9.29 -4.26 -0.54
N SER A 67 -9.34 -4.34 -1.87
CA SER A 67 -8.76 -3.30 -2.75
C SER A 67 -9.44 -1.95 -2.57
N HIS A 68 -10.75 -1.94 -2.29
CA HIS A 68 -11.49 -0.72 -1.96
C HIS A 68 -11.01 -0.11 -0.63
N ARG A 69 -10.88 -0.93 0.42
CA ARG A 69 -10.31 -0.49 1.71
C ARG A 69 -8.89 0.06 1.57
N LEU A 70 -8.09 -0.56 0.69
CA LEU A 70 -6.72 -0.13 0.40
C LEU A 70 -6.64 1.18 -0.42
N MET A 71 -7.76 1.79 -0.81
CA MET A 71 -7.75 3.16 -1.36
C MET A 71 -7.30 4.20 -0.32
N GLU A 72 -7.48 3.92 0.96
CA GLU A 72 -6.93 4.75 2.05
C GLU A 72 -5.39 4.68 2.13
N TYR A 73 -4.77 3.71 1.46
CA TYR A 73 -3.33 3.50 1.38
C TYR A 73 -2.83 3.67 -0.06
N PRO A 74 -2.82 4.90 -0.61
CA PRO A 74 -2.56 5.16 -2.05
C PRO A 74 -1.15 4.75 -2.49
N ASN A 75 -0.28 4.47 -1.53
CA ASN A 75 1.10 4.06 -1.75
C ASN A 75 1.25 2.58 -2.06
N ILE A 76 0.26 1.77 -1.68
CA ILE A 76 0.30 0.33 -1.87
C ILE A 76 -0.12 -0.02 -3.30
N GLN A 77 0.74 -0.73 -4.01
CA GLN A 77 0.40 -1.32 -5.30
C GLN A 77 -0.42 -2.60 -5.06
N LYS A 78 -1.57 -2.70 -5.70
CA LYS A 78 -2.51 -3.81 -5.57
C LYS A 78 -2.49 -4.63 -6.84
N ILE A 79 -2.31 -5.95 -6.73
CA ILE A 79 -2.31 -6.89 -7.85
C ILE A 79 -3.31 -8.00 -7.51
N PHE A 80 -4.22 -8.27 -8.43
CA PHE A 80 -5.10 -9.43 -8.31
C PHE A 80 -4.48 -10.67 -8.94
N PHE A 81 -4.69 -11.81 -8.29
CA PHE A 81 -4.22 -13.11 -8.72
C PHE A 81 -5.37 -14.10 -8.57
N SER A 82 -6.15 -14.34 -9.64
CA SER A 82 -7.42 -15.05 -9.54
C SER A 82 -7.60 -16.11 -10.60
N SER A 83 -8.38 -17.14 -10.27
CA SER A 83 -8.80 -18.20 -11.18
C SER A 83 -9.92 -17.77 -12.15
N TYR A 84 -10.53 -16.61 -11.93
CA TYR A 84 -11.72 -16.17 -12.64
C TYR A 84 -11.42 -15.05 -13.61
N SER A 85 -11.85 -15.21 -14.87
CA SER A 85 -11.82 -14.18 -15.92
C SER A 85 -13.17 -13.41 -15.98
N ASN A 86 -13.67 -12.95 -14.83
CA ASN A 86 -14.94 -12.25 -14.78
C ASN A 86 -14.75 -10.77 -15.16
N TYR A 87 -15.48 -10.30 -16.15
CA TYR A 87 -15.46 -8.90 -16.61
C TYR A 87 -15.77 -7.91 -15.47
N GLU A 88 -16.72 -8.27 -14.59
CA GLU A 88 -17.10 -7.43 -13.44
C GLU A 88 -15.91 -7.25 -12.48
N TYR A 89 -15.10 -8.28 -12.26
CA TYR A 89 -13.91 -8.20 -11.43
C TYR A 89 -12.85 -7.32 -12.06
N PHE A 90 -12.65 -7.45 -13.37
CA PHE A 90 -11.71 -6.60 -14.10
C PHE A 90 -12.13 -5.12 -14.04
N ARG A 91 -13.42 -4.83 -14.26
CA ARG A 91 -13.95 -3.48 -14.16
C ARG A 91 -13.79 -2.87 -12.77
N ALA A 92 -14.12 -3.63 -11.72
CA ALA A 92 -13.95 -3.19 -10.34
C ALA A 92 -12.46 -2.98 -9.98
N ALA A 93 -11.57 -3.84 -10.50
CA ALA A 93 -10.12 -3.67 -10.34
C ALA A 93 -9.63 -2.32 -10.88
N LEU A 94 -10.07 -1.95 -12.09
CA LEU A 94 -9.74 -0.66 -12.69
C LEU A 94 -10.24 0.51 -11.84
N GLN A 95 -11.48 0.44 -11.33
CA GLN A 95 -12.07 1.49 -10.48
C GLN A 95 -11.34 1.64 -9.14
N ASN A 96 -10.85 0.54 -8.57
CA ASN A 96 -10.12 0.55 -7.30
C ASN A 96 -8.61 0.86 -7.47
N GLY A 97 -8.16 1.20 -8.68
CA GLY A 97 -6.76 1.53 -8.96
C GLY A 97 -5.81 0.35 -8.73
N VAL A 98 -6.25 -0.87 -9.10
CA VAL A 98 -5.41 -2.08 -9.09
C VAL A 98 -4.35 -1.96 -10.17
N ALA A 99 -3.11 -2.29 -9.83
CA ALA A 99 -1.96 -2.11 -10.70
C ALA A 99 -1.94 -3.11 -11.85
N ASP A 100 -2.36 -4.36 -11.59
CA ASP A 100 -2.44 -5.43 -12.60
C ASP A 100 -3.37 -6.57 -12.15
N TYR A 101 -3.72 -7.44 -13.09
CA TYR A 101 -4.61 -8.59 -12.91
C TYR A 101 -3.97 -9.83 -13.53
N LEU A 102 -3.60 -10.80 -12.70
CA LEU A 102 -2.98 -12.06 -13.11
C LEU A 102 -3.95 -13.22 -13.00
N MET A 103 -4.06 -14.02 -14.05
CA MET A 103 -4.91 -15.21 -14.04
C MET A 103 -4.14 -16.46 -13.60
N LYS A 104 -4.76 -17.26 -12.74
CA LYS A 104 -4.29 -18.59 -12.37
C LYS A 104 -4.63 -19.61 -13.46
N PRO A 105 -3.73 -20.54 -13.84
CA PRO A 105 -2.33 -20.61 -13.47
C PRO A 105 -1.51 -19.53 -14.16
N VAL A 106 -0.65 -18.82 -13.42
CA VAL A 106 0.17 -17.75 -13.98
C VAL A 106 1.46 -18.33 -14.59
N ALA A 107 1.79 -17.89 -15.79
CA ALA A 107 3.11 -18.17 -16.36
C ALA A 107 4.18 -17.32 -15.64
N TYR A 108 5.36 -17.89 -15.43
CA TYR A 108 6.50 -17.20 -14.84
C TYR A 108 6.79 -15.86 -15.50
N SER A 109 6.76 -15.82 -16.85
CA SER A 109 6.99 -14.60 -17.63
C SER A 109 5.95 -13.50 -17.36
N ALA A 110 4.67 -13.85 -17.23
CA ALA A 110 3.60 -12.90 -16.95
C ALA A 110 3.73 -12.30 -15.54
N LEU A 111 4.12 -13.14 -14.55
CA LEU A 111 4.38 -12.67 -13.20
C LEU A 111 5.58 -11.72 -13.17
N LEU A 112 6.67 -12.09 -13.84
CA LEU A 112 7.87 -11.26 -13.96
C LEU A 112 7.54 -9.90 -14.59
N GLU A 113 6.87 -9.87 -15.74
CA GLU A 113 6.49 -8.63 -16.44
C GLU A 113 5.61 -7.73 -15.58
N CYS A 114 4.63 -8.30 -14.86
CA CYS A 114 3.79 -7.55 -13.94
C CYS A 114 4.63 -6.88 -12.84
N PHE A 115 5.51 -7.62 -12.18
CA PHE A 115 6.31 -7.09 -11.08
C PHE A 115 7.42 -6.13 -11.53
N GLU A 116 7.95 -6.27 -12.74
CA GLU A 116 8.84 -5.27 -13.35
C GLU A 116 8.12 -3.93 -13.56
N LYS A 117 6.89 -3.95 -14.05
CA LYS A 117 6.05 -2.72 -14.19
C LYS A 117 5.76 -2.10 -12.83
N VAL A 118 5.41 -2.91 -11.85
CA VAL A 118 5.14 -2.43 -10.49
C VAL A 118 6.40 -1.83 -9.87
N LYS A 119 7.54 -2.49 -10.03
CA LYS A 119 8.83 -1.98 -9.56
C LYS A 119 9.17 -0.62 -10.19
N ALA A 120 9.02 -0.48 -11.51
CA ALA A 120 9.26 0.77 -12.20
C ALA A 120 8.39 1.92 -11.65
N ARG A 121 7.11 1.66 -11.32
CA ARG A 121 6.22 2.65 -10.67
C ARG A 121 6.71 3.03 -9.27
N LEU A 122 7.13 2.05 -8.48
CA LEU A 122 7.65 2.29 -7.13
C LEU A 122 8.98 3.06 -7.16
N ASP A 123 9.89 2.71 -8.07
CA ASP A 123 11.18 3.38 -8.27
C ASP A 123 10.97 4.85 -8.71
N ALA A 124 10.10 5.09 -9.69
CA ALA A 124 9.77 6.44 -10.15
C ALA A 124 9.21 7.31 -9.01
N ARG A 125 8.39 6.72 -8.15
CA ARG A 125 7.83 7.41 -6.99
C ARG A 125 8.88 7.71 -5.92
N SER A 126 9.77 6.74 -5.63
CA SER A 126 10.87 6.95 -4.70
C SER A 126 11.82 8.05 -5.18
N ALA A 127 12.11 8.09 -6.49
CA ALA A 127 12.91 9.14 -7.09
C ALA A 127 12.28 10.54 -6.92
N VAL A 128 10.96 10.66 -7.06
CA VAL A 128 10.24 11.93 -6.82
C VAL A 128 10.29 12.32 -5.33
N GLN A 129 10.24 11.35 -4.41
CA GLN A 129 10.37 11.62 -2.97
C GLN A 129 11.81 12.01 -2.58
N GLU A 130 12.83 11.42 -3.20
CA GLU A 130 14.24 11.77 -2.96
C GLU A 130 14.61 13.14 -3.57
N THR A 131 13.95 13.55 -4.66
CA THR A 131 14.19 14.85 -5.32
C THR A 131 13.38 15.98 -4.70
N ALA A 132 12.34 15.69 -3.91
CA ALA A 132 11.69 16.73 -3.11
C ALA A 132 12.70 17.25 -2.07
N PRO A 133 13.08 18.55 -2.09
CA PRO A 133 14.13 19.06 -1.21
C PRO A 133 13.81 18.71 0.24
N LYS A 134 14.81 18.27 1.00
CA LYS A 134 14.67 18.04 2.47
C LYS A 134 14.01 19.25 3.14
N ALA A 135 14.29 20.44 2.62
CA ALA A 135 13.64 21.70 2.99
C ALA A 135 12.12 21.72 2.78
N TYR A 136 11.57 21.02 1.77
CA TYR A 136 10.12 20.98 1.55
C TYR A 136 9.38 20.23 2.66
N TYR A 137 9.90 19.08 3.07
CA TYR A 137 9.30 18.32 4.18
C TYR A 137 9.53 19.00 5.52
N ASP A 138 10.68 19.64 5.71
CA ASP A 138 10.97 20.41 6.91
C ASP A 138 10.04 21.64 7.00
N GLN A 139 9.70 22.26 5.85
CA GLN A 139 8.71 23.33 5.78
C GLN A 139 7.29 22.84 6.11
N ILE A 140 6.86 21.69 5.56
CA ILE A 140 5.56 21.09 5.90
C ILE A 140 5.44 20.82 7.40
N VAL A 141 6.46 20.22 8.00
CA VAL A 141 6.48 19.95 9.45
C VAL A 141 6.41 21.25 10.23
N TYR A 142 7.15 22.26 9.83
CA TYR A 142 7.13 23.58 10.46
C TYR A 142 5.74 24.24 10.37
N ASP A 143 5.13 24.26 9.17
CA ASP A 143 3.82 24.88 8.94
C ASP A 143 2.72 24.19 9.76
N VAL A 144 2.76 22.84 9.82
CA VAL A 144 1.83 22.06 10.65
C VAL A 144 2.06 22.34 12.14
N GLN A 145 3.30 22.42 12.59
CA GLN A 145 3.61 22.74 13.99
C GLN A 145 3.13 24.14 14.39
N GLN A 146 3.26 25.14 13.51
CA GLN A 146 2.73 26.47 13.76
C GLN A 146 1.21 26.46 13.82
N TYR A 147 0.55 25.80 12.85
CA TYR A 147 -0.91 25.67 12.86
C TYR A 147 -1.43 25.01 14.14
N LEU A 148 -0.77 23.95 14.62
CA LEU A 148 -1.15 23.26 15.85
C LEU A 148 -0.96 24.13 17.10
N LYS A 149 0.11 24.94 17.16
CA LYS A 149 0.33 25.90 18.25
C LYS A 149 -0.76 26.95 18.31
N ASP A 150 -1.16 27.47 17.15
CA ASP A 150 -2.15 28.54 17.04
C ASP A 150 -3.58 28.04 17.31
N ASN A 151 -3.84 26.75 17.05
CA ASN A 151 -5.17 26.13 17.12
C ASN A 151 -5.25 24.91 18.05
N TYR A 152 -4.39 24.83 19.07
CA TYR A 152 -4.20 23.62 19.90
C TYR A 152 -5.48 23.05 20.54
N ARG A 153 -6.54 23.85 20.69
CA ARG A 153 -7.82 23.40 21.29
C ARG A 153 -8.80 22.82 20.29
N THR A 154 -8.66 23.11 19.02
CA THR A 154 -9.65 22.80 18.00
C THR A 154 -9.04 22.10 16.77
N ALA A 155 -7.71 22.06 16.65
CA ALA A 155 -7.04 21.50 15.50
C ALA A 155 -7.32 20.01 15.35
N THR A 156 -7.70 19.60 14.14
CA THR A 156 -7.84 18.21 13.74
C THR A 156 -6.75 17.81 12.75
N LEU A 157 -6.50 16.51 12.61
CA LEU A 157 -5.54 16.00 11.64
C LEU A 157 -5.97 16.33 10.20
N GLU A 158 -7.27 16.30 9.95
CA GLU A 158 -7.87 16.62 8.65
C GLU A 158 -7.61 18.07 8.25
N GLU A 159 -7.82 19.01 9.19
CA GLU A 159 -7.58 20.44 8.94
C GLU A 159 -6.08 20.74 8.77
N ALA A 160 -5.22 20.14 9.57
CA ALA A 160 -3.78 20.27 9.43
C ALA A 160 -3.30 19.73 8.08
N ALA A 161 -3.82 18.59 7.62
CA ALA A 161 -3.51 18.00 6.33
C ALA A 161 -3.99 18.86 5.16
N ALA A 162 -5.21 19.40 5.25
CA ALA A 162 -5.76 20.31 4.24
C ALA A 162 -4.89 21.57 4.08
N LYS A 163 -4.37 22.12 5.18
CA LYS A 163 -3.52 23.32 5.17
C LYS A 163 -2.25 23.15 4.34
N VAL A 164 -1.68 21.95 4.33
CA VAL A 164 -0.46 21.61 3.57
C VAL A 164 -0.74 20.80 2.31
N SER A 165 -2.02 20.72 1.90
CA SER A 165 -2.48 19.99 0.69
C SER A 165 -2.06 18.52 0.65
N LEU A 166 -2.07 17.86 1.82
CA LEU A 166 -1.75 16.45 1.97
C LEU A 166 -2.98 15.65 2.47
N SER A 167 -2.98 14.33 2.26
CA SER A 167 -3.95 13.49 2.96
C SER A 167 -3.58 13.31 4.43
N PRO A 168 -4.56 13.15 5.34
CA PRO A 168 -4.31 12.94 6.77
C PRO A 168 -3.35 11.79 7.06
N ALA A 169 -3.53 10.66 6.36
CA ALA A 169 -2.66 9.48 6.49
C ALA A 169 -1.21 9.78 6.06
N TYR A 170 -1.04 10.53 4.98
CA TYR A 170 0.30 10.90 4.49
C TYR A 170 0.98 11.89 5.43
N LEU A 171 0.25 12.91 5.91
CA LEU A 171 0.77 13.86 6.89
C LEU A 171 1.21 13.16 8.17
N SER A 172 0.40 12.25 8.70
CA SER A 172 0.73 11.46 9.90
C SER A 172 2.03 10.69 9.73
N ARG A 173 2.24 10.08 8.54
CA ARG A 173 3.48 9.36 8.22
C ARG A 173 4.69 10.29 8.16
N VAL A 174 4.60 11.39 7.42
CA VAL A 174 5.69 12.38 7.29
C VAL A 174 6.07 12.93 8.66
N PHE A 175 5.08 13.23 9.47
CA PHE A 175 5.29 13.76 10.82
C PHE A 175 5.99 12.73 11.73
N LYS A 176 5.57 11.46 11.69
CA LYS A 176 6.21 10.36 12.43
C LYS A 176 7.67 10.15 12.03
N GLU A 177 7.95 10.16 10.71
CA GLU A 177 9.31 9.97 10.18
C GLU A 177 10.27 11.11 10.57
N LYS A 178 9.76 12.34 10.69
CA LYS A 178 10.59 13.53 10.92
C LYS A 178 10.65 13.97 12.38
N SER A 179 9.57 13.84 13.15
CA SER A 179 9.51 14.30 14.53
C SER A 179 9.78 13.21 15.57
N GLY A 180 9.80 11.93 15.15
CA GLY A 180 9.97 10.78 16.05
C GLY A 180 8.80 10.57 17.03
N THR A 181 7.77 11.39 16.97
CA THR A 181 6.60 11.31 17.84
C THR A 181 5.37 10.82 17.08
N LEU A 182 4.64 9.89 17.69
CA LEU A 182 3.57 9.08 17.09
C LEU A 182 2.21 9.80 17.06
N SER A 183 2.09 11.02 17.56
CA SER A 183 0.76 11.57 17.82
C SER A 183 0.67 13.08 17.69
N LEU A 184 0.01 13.53 16.61
CA LEU A 184 -0.70 14.80 16.57
C LEU A 184 -1.96 14.79 17.49
N ILE A 185 -2.30 13.64 18.11
CA ILE A 185 -3.55 13.41 18.86
C ILE A 185 -3.36 13.52 20.39
N HIS A 186 -2.14 13.66 20.87
CA HIS A 186 -1.84 13.80 22.29
C HIS A 186 -1.18 15.16 22.62
N ILE A 187 -1.86 16.22 22.25
CA ILE A 187 -1.63 17.52 22.86
C ILE A 187 -2.94 17.98 23.51
#